data_75e1cd8b23555a14c87d72d631211c65
#
_entry.id   75e1cd8b23555a14c87d72d631211c65
#
_cell.length_a   1.000
_cell.length_b   1.000
_cell.length_c   1.000
_cell.angle_alpha   90.00
_cell.angle_beta   90.00
_cell.angle_gamma   90.00
#
_symmetry.space_group_name_H-M   'P 1'
#
loop_
_entity.id
_entity.type
_entity.pdbx_description
1 polymer ?
#
loop_
_entity_poly.entity_id
_entity_poly.type
_entity_poly.pdbx_seq_one_letter_code
_entity_poly.pdbx_strand_id
1 'polypeptide(L)'
;MENKEIYKSVLGMIDLTSLNGTDTYTKIAGMTEKVNRFHESFPDYPLPASICVYPNFAGTVARVRNNPDVHVTVVGGCFPASQSPLEVKVAECVAAVRDGADEVDIVLALNSFLEGRPGPAREEIEVIGREIRSVNPSVHLKVILETGALKERALIEDASFLAMEAGADFIKTSTGKMQPAATPEAARIMCGCIREYFRKTGKMIGFKPAGGIATPEDAVTYWEIVSETLGEAWLDKRYFRYGASRMANNLLSALEGREVKYY
;
A
#
# COMPACT_ATOMS: atom_id res chain seq x y z
N MET A 1 -7.06 -0.65 -27.44
CA MET A 1 -5.98 0.34 -27.24
C MET A 1 -6.07 1.01 -25.87
N GLU A 2 -7.27 1.31 -25.40
CA GLU A 2 -7.52 1.97 -24.11
C GLU A 2 -6.96 1.22 -22.90
N ASN A 3 -7.13 -0.09 -22.80
CA ASN A 3 -6.63 -0.89 -21.68
C ASN A 3 -5.09 -0.93 -21.59
N LYS A 4 -4.35 -0.81 -22.69
CA LYS A 4 -2.87 -0.84 -22.63
C LYS A 4 -2.28 0.39 -21.94
N GLU A 5 -2.89 1.55 -22.10
CA GLU A 5 -2.45 2.77 -21.39
C GLU A 5 -2.75 2.67 -19.89
N ILE A 6 -3.90 2.09 -19.52
CA ILE A 6 -4.21 1.78 -18.12
C ILE A 6 -3.16 0.80 -17.55
N TYR A 7 -2.83 -0.27 -18.27
CA TYR A 7 -1.83 -1.25 -17.82
C TYR A 7 -0.45 -0.62 -17.58
N LYS A 8 0.01 0.26 -18.48
CA LYS A 8 1.24 1.02 -18.28
C LYS A 8 1.17 1.90 -17.04
N SER A 9 0.10 2.67 -16.89
CA SER A 9 -0.09 3.54 -15.73
C SER A 9 -0.09 2.74 -14.43
N VAL A 10 -0.80 1.61 -14.40
CA VAL A 10 -0.87 0.73 -13.23
C VAL A 10 0.49 0.14 -12.88
N LEU A 11 1.35 -0.23 -13.85
CA LEU A 11 2.72 -0.66 -13.55
C LEU A 11 3.47 0.36 -12.69
N GLY A 12 3.32 1.65 -13.00
CA GLY A 12 3.91 2.74 -12.24
C GLY A 12 3.30 2.99 -10.85
N MET A 13 2.17 2.36 -10.56
CA MET A 13 1.44 2.49 -9.29
C MET A 13 1.57 1.24 -8.39
N ILE A 14 2.31 0.22 -8.83
CA ILE A 14 2.47 -1.00 -8.04
C ILE A 14 3.43 -0.75 -6.88
N ASP A 15 3.00 -1.11 -5.67
CA ASP A 15 3.89 -1.45 -4.58
C ASP A 15 4.27 -2.93 -4.75
N LEU A 16 5.44 -3.18 -5.36
CA LEU A 16 5.93 -4.52 -5.66
C LEU A 16 6.24 -5.26 -4.37
N THR A 17 5.41 -6.23 -4.02
CA THR A 17 5.31 -6.76 -2.67
C THR A 17 5.94 -8.15 -2.54
N SER A 18 6.83 -8.33 -1.56
CA SER A 18 7.25 -9.64 -1.06
C SER A 18 7.11 -9.68 0.46
N LEU A 19 6.14 -10.48 0.93
CA LEU A 19 5.80 -10.64 2.36
C LEU A 19 5.65 -12.14 2.70
N ASN A 20 6.66 -12.92 2.33
CA ASN A 20 6.69 -14.34 2.67
C ASN A 20 7.53 -14.54 3.93
N GLY A 21 7.10 -15.44 4.82
CA GLY A 21 7.88 -15.81 6.00
C GLY A 21 9.25 -16.44 5.69
N THR A 22 9.48 -16.78 4.41
CA THR A 22 10.73 -17.35 3.91
C THR A 22 11.58 -16.36 3.09
N ASP A 23 11.24 -15.06 3.10
CA ASP A 23 12.04 -14.05 2.43
C ASP A 23 13.42 -13.91 3.10
N THR A 24 14.45 -13.79 2.29
CA THR A 24 15.84 -13.63 2.75
C THR A 24 16.43 -12.32 2.23
N TYR A 25 17.48 -11.83 2.87
CA TYR A 25 18.21 -10.62 2.43
C TYR A 25 18.67 -10.72 0.97
N THR A 26 19.21 -11.89 0.57
CA THR A 26 19.64 -12.15 -0.81
C THR A 26 18.48 -12.08 -1.79
N LYS A 27 17.33 -12.66 -1.45
CA LYS A 27 16.13 -12.64 -2.29
C LYS A 27 15.60 -11.22 -2.47
N ILE A 28 15.52 -10.43 -1.39
CA ILE A 28 15.06 -9.04 -1.44
C ILE A 28 16.04 -8.15 -2.21
N ALA A 29 17.36 -8.32 -2.00
CA ALA A 29 18.37 -7.63 -2.80
C ALA A 29 18.22 -7.95 -4.28
N GLY A 30 18.09 -9.22 -4.65
CA GLY A 30 17.88 -9.63 -6.04
C GLY A 30 16.58 -9.09 -6.67
N MET A 31 15.50 -9.00 -5.89
CA MET A 31 14.25 -8.34 -6.34
C MET A 31 14.50 -6.85 -6.61
N THR A 32 15.23 -6.17 -5.74
CA THR A 32 15.56 -4.75 -5.90
C THR A 32 16.47 -4.52 -7.12
N GLU A 33 17.47 -5.38 -7.33
CA GLU A 33 18.32 -5.31 -8.52
C GLU A 33 17.54 -5.50 -9.82
N LYS A 34 16.54 -6.38 -9.84
CA LYS A 34 15.65 -6.50 -11.01
C LYS A 34 14.90 -5.19 -11.28
N VAL A 35 14.42 -4.49 -10.24
CA VAL A 35 13.79 -3.18 -10.41
C VAL A 35 14.80 -2.18 -10.98
N ASN A 36 16.03 -2.14 -10.48
CA ASN A 36 17.10 -1.26 -10.98
C ASN A 36 17.40 -1.47 -12.48
N ARG A 37 17.33 -2.72 -12.94
CA ARG A 37 17.65 -3.11 -14.31
C ARG A 37 16.43 -3.22 -15.22
N PHE A 38 15.25 -2.82 -14.74
CA PHE A 38 13.99 -2.99 -15.45
C PHE A 38 14.01 -2.37 -16.84
N HIS A 39 14.53 -1.15 -16.97
CA HIS A 39 14.61 -0.44 -18.25
C HIS A 39 15.61 -1.05 -19.26
N GLU A 40 16.48 -1.97 -18.86
CA GLU A 40 17.30 -2.74 -19.81
C GLU A 40 16.44 -3.68 -20.67
N SER A 41 15.32 -4.17 -20.11
CA SER A 41 14.39 -5.09 -20.78
C SER A 41 13.11 -4.40 -21.27
N PHE A 42 12.66 -3.36 -20.56
CA PHE A 42 11.39 -2.66 -20.78
C PHE A 42 11.57 -1.14 -20.69
N PRO A 43 12.27 -0.52 -21.66
CA PRO A 43 12.63 0.92 -21.59
C PRO A 43 11.42 1.87 -21.62
N ASP A 44 10.30 1.44 -22.21
CA ASP A 44 9.11 2.26 -22.42
C ASP A 44 8.06 2.14 -21.30
N TYR A 45 8.33 1.34 -20.26
CA TYR A 45 7.40 1.12 -19.18
C TYR A 45 7.90 1.73 -17.87
N PRO A 46 6.99 2.25 -17.02
CA PRO A 46 7.39 2.86 -15.75
C PRO A 46 7.89 1.81 -14.76
N LEU A 47 8.79 2.23 -13.89
CA LEU A 47 9.18 1.47 -12.69
C LEU A 47 8.01 1.37 -11.70
N PRO A 48 7.95 0.33 -10.86
CA PRO A 48 6.96 0.27 -9.78
C PRO A 48 7.11 1.47 -8.84
N ALA A 49 6.02 1.86 -8.19
CA ALA A 49 6.04 2.99 -7.26
C ALA A 49 6.91 2.72 -6.04
N SER A 50 6.90 1.49 -5.55
CA SER A 50 7.71 1.08 -4.41
C SER A 50 8.05 -0.41 -4.42
N ILE A 51 9.00 -0.78 -3.56
CA ILE A 51 9.27 -2.16 -3.16
C ILE A 51 8.76 -2.31 -1.73
N CYS A 52 7.77 -3.19 -1.52
CA CYS A 52 7.10 -3.40 -0.24
C CYS A 52 7.53 -4.71 0.41
N VAL A 53 8.14 -4.61 1.59
CA VAL A 53 8.79 -5.73 2.30
C VAL A 53 8.49 -5.71 3.81
N TYR A 54 8.98 -6.71 4.55
CA TYR A 54 9.02 -6.67 6.01
C TYR A 54 10.03 -5.63 6.52
N PRO A 55 9.85 -5.07 7.74
CA PRO A 55 10.64 -3.94 8.25
C PRO A 55 12.15 -4.23 8.33
N ASN A 56 12.54 -5.46 8.64
CA ASN A 56 13.95 -5.87 8.71
C ASN A 56 14.69 -5.81 7.36
N PHE A 57 13.97 -5.68 6.24
CA PHE A 57 14.56 -5.55 4.90
C PHE A 57 14.62 -4.09 4.40
N ALA A 58 14.14 -3.11 5.17
CA ALA A 58 14.15 -1.70 4.77
C ALA A 58 15.56 -1.26 4.31
N GLY A 59 16.56 -1.47 5.16
CA GLY A 59 17.94 -1.12 4.87
C GLY A 59 18.55 -1.91 3.70
N THR A 60 18.06 -3.10 3.39
CA THR A 60 18.51 -3.85 2.22
C THR A 60 18.01 -3.18 0.94
N VAL A 61 16.71 -2.88 0.86
CA VAL A 61 16.14 -2.19 -0.29
C VAL A 61 16.75 -0.81 -0.46
N ALA A 62 16.84 -0.02 0.63
CA ALA A 62 17.41 1.34 0.60
C ALA A 62 18.83 1.41 0.08
N ARG A 63 19.68 0.42 0.43
CA ARG A 63 21.09 0.37 -0.05
C ARG A 63 21.22 -0.11 -1.49
N VAL A 64 20.35 -0.99 -1.94
CA VAL A 64 20.45 -1.64 -3.27
C VAL A 64 19.75 -0.83 -4.34
N ARG A 65 18.63 -0.16 -4.03
CA ARG A 65 17.91 0.64 -5.02
C ARG A 65 18.78 1.79 -5.55
N ASN A 66 18.76 2.00 -6.86
CA ASN A 66 19.52 3.08 -7.52
C ASN A 66 18.63 4.26 -7.96
N ASN A 67 17.32 4.13 -7.90
CA ASN A 67 16.37 5.18 -8.27
C ASN A 67 15.53 5.60 -7.05
N PRO A 68 15.68 6.86 -6.55
CA PRO A 68 14.93 7.34 -5.39
C PRO A 68 13.42 7.48 -5.64
N ASP A 69 12.97 7.54 -6.91
CA ASP A 69 11.56 7.60 -7.25
C ASP A 69 10.81 6.26 -7.02
N VAL A 70 11.57 5.18 -6.81
CA VAL A 70 11.04 3.90 -6.33
C VAL A 70 11.17 3.90 -4.81
N HIS A 71 10.06 4.06 -4.11
CA HIS A 71 10.08 4.16 -2.64
C HIS A 71 10.39 2.82 -1.97
N VAL A 72 10.90 2.88 -0.74
CA VAL A 72 10.98 1.74 0.17
C VAL A 72 9.74 1.75 1.04
N THR A 73 8.84 0.79 0.81
CA THR A 73 7.66 0.57 1.64
C THR A 73 7.91 -0.61 2.57
N VAL A 74 7.53 -0.47 3.83
CA VAL A 74 7.53 -1.59 4.77
C VAL A 74 6.15 -1.79 5.35
N VAL A 75 5.80 -3.04 5.65
CA VAL A 75 4.70 -3.31 6.59
C VAL A 75 5.25 -3.19 8.00
N GLY A 76 4.47 -2.68 8.94
CA GLY A 76 4.94 -2.45 10.32
C GLY A 76 3.82 -2.51 11.34
N GLY A 77 4.11 -2.12 12.58
CA GLY A 77 3.16 -2.18 13.67
C GLY A 77 2.72 -3.60 13.99
N CYS A 78 3.66 -4.56 13.94
CA CYS A 78 3.42 -5.98 14.15
C CYS A 78 2.44 -6.58 13.13
N PHE A 79 2.65 -6.23 11.87
CA PHE A 79 1.90 -6.79 10.73
C PHE A 79 2.02 -8.34 10.68
N PRO A 80 0.94 -9.10 10.37
CA PRO A 80 -0.37 -8.61 9.91
C PRO A 80 -1.40 -8.45 11.03
N ALA A 81 -1.13 -8.86 12.24
CA ALA A 81 -2.14 -8.98 13.29
C ALA A 81 -2.35 -7.70 14.12
N SER A 82 -1.35 -6.82 14.17
CA SER A 82 -1.37 -5.63 15.04
C SER A 82 -1.64 -5.93 16.53
N GLN A 83 -1.29 -7.14 16.99
CA GLN A 83 -1.59 -7.66 18.35
C GLN A 83 -0.37 -7.58 19.28
N SER A 84 0.24 -6.40 19.36
CA SER A 84 1.36 -6.13 20.27
C SER A 84 1.15 -4.80 20.99
N PRO A 85 1.83 -4.58 22.14
CA PRO A 85 1.82 -3.28 22.82
C PRO A 85 2.27 -2.16 21.90
N LEU A 86 1.72 -0.95 22.09
CA LEU A 86 1.96 0.21 21.23
C LEU A 86 3.45 0.55 21.13
N GLU A 87 4.19 0.49 22.24
CA GLU A 87 5.63 0.79 22.27
C GLU A 87 6.44 -0.14 21.36
N VAL A 88 6.04 -1.41 21.21
CA VAL A 88 6.68 -2.38 20.31
C VAL A 88 6.40 -2.01 18.85
N LYS A 89 5.16 -1.66 18.53
CA LYS A 89 4.75 -1.20 17.18
C LYS A 89 5.51 0.06 16.77
N VAL A 90 5.62 1.02 17.67
CA VAL A 90 6.36 2.27 17.46
C VAL A 90 7.84 1.98 17.22
N ALA A 91 8.45 1.15 18.09
CA ALA A 91 9.88 0.83 17.96
C ALA A 91 10.20 0.17 16.61
N GLU A 92 9.34 -0.76 16.14
CA GLU A 92 9.48 -1.42 14.84
C GLU A 92 9.40 -0.42 13.69
N CYS A 93 8.36 0.43 13.68
CA CYS A 93 8.15 1.41 12.61
C CYS A 93 9.26 2.45 12.57
N VAL A 94 9.69 2.97 13.71
CA VAL A 94 10.80 3.94 13.84
C VAL A 94 12.12 3.32 13.37
N ALA A 95 12.40 2.07 13.74
CA ALA A 95 13.60 1.37 13.27
C ALA A 95 13.61 1.23 11.74
N ALA A 96 12.49 0.84 11.14
CA ALA A 96 12.38 0.72 9.68
C ALA A 96 12.61 2.06 8.95
N VAL A 97 12.08 3.17 9.49
CA VAL A 97 12.30 4.51 8.91
C VAL A 97 13.76 4.94 9.05
N ARG A 98 14.42 4.67 10.18
CA ARG A 98 15.85 4.90 10.35
C ARG A 98 16.71 4.10 9.37
N ASP A 99 16.24 2.91 9.01
CA ASP A 99 16.87 2.04 8.02
C ASP A 99 16.55 2.42 6.56
N GLY A 100 15.78 3.50 6.35
CA GLY A 100 15.52 4.09 5.03
C GLY A 100 14.16 3.74 4.41
N ALA A 101 13.18 3.35 5.22
CA ALA A 101 11.80 3.27 4.72
C ALA A 101 11.24 4.67 4.44
N ASP A 102 10.66 4.83 3.25
CA ASP A 102 9.95 6.04 2.82
C ASP A 102 8.46 5.97 3.20
N GLU A 103 7.93 4.77 3.37
CA GLU A 103 6.51 4.51 3.61
C GLU A 103 6.33 3.34 4.59
N VAL A 104 5.36 3.47 5.49
CA VAL A 104 5.03 2.43 6.47
C VAL A 104 3.55 2.08 6.39
N ASP A 105 3.23 0.81 6.13
CA ASP A 105 1.88 0.27 6.09
C ASP A 105 1.58 -0.43 7.42
N ILE A 106 0.75 0.15 8.30
CA ILE A 106 0.32 -0.45 9.57
C ILE A 106 -1.10 -0.98 9.47
N VAL A 107 -1.47 -1.92 10.34
CA VAL A 107 -2.84 -2.44 10.44
C VAL A 107 -3.58 -1.72 11.56
N LEU A 108 -4.83 -1.32 11.29
CA LEU A 108 -5.75 -0.77 12.30
C LEU A 108 -5.81 -1.73 13.51
N ALA A 109 -5.80 -1.19 14.73
CA ALA A 109 -5.98 -1.99 15.94
C ALA A 109 -7.41 -2.54 16.03
N LEU A 110 -7.64 -3.64 15.28
CA LEU A 110 -8.97 -4.25 15.13
C LEU A 110 -9.53 -4.76 16.47
N ASN A 111 -8.68 -5.18 17.40
CA ASN A 111 -9.09 -5.62 18.71
C ASN A 111 -9.92 -4.57 19.46
N SER A 112 -9.45 -3.34 19.52
CA SER A 112 -10.18 -2.26 20.18
C SER A 112 -11.30 -1.69 19.30
N PHE A 113 -11.07 -1.58 18.00
CA PHE A 113 -12.06 -1.04 17.06
C PHE A 113 -13.34 -1.89 17.02
N LEU A 114 -13.21 -3.21 16.88
CA LEU A 114 -14.36 -4.15 16.84
C LEU A 114 -15.10 -4.29 18.18
N GLU A 115 -14.44 -3.94 19.30
CA GLU A 115 -15.10 -3.84 20.61
C GLU A 115 -15.89 -2.52 20.78
N GLY A 116 -15.96 -1.67 19.77
CA GLY A 116 -16.60 -0.35 19.86
C GLY A 116 -15.76 0.67 20.65
N ARG A 117 -14.47 0.46 20.75
CA ARG A 117 -13.51 1.37 21.40
C ARG A 117 -12.55 2.00 20.36
N PRO A 118 -13.00 2.97 19.56
CA PRO A 118 -12.18 3.56 18.48
C PRO A 118 -11.03 4.43 19.02
N GLY A 119 -11.10 4.91 20.26
CA GLY A 119 -10.07 5.76 20.85
C GLY A 119 -8.66 5.16 20.83
N PRO A 120 -8.43 3.96 21.40
CA PRO A 120 -7.13 3.30 21.31
C PRO A 120 -6.65 3.04 19.89
N ALA A 121 -7.54 2.69 18.95
CA ALA A 121 -7.17 2.49 17.55
C ALA A 121 -6.73 3.79 16.87
N ARG A 122 -7.37 4.92 17.20
CA ARG A 122 -6.96 6.26 16.77
C ARG A 122 -5.60 6.62 17.35
N GLU A 123 -5.41 6.46 18.64
CA GLU A 123 -4.18 6.79 19.37
C GLU A 123 -2.97 6.06 18.77
N GLU A 124 -3.10 4.78 18.44
CA GLU A 124 -2.02 4.02 17.80
C GLU A 124 -1.57 4.63 16.47
N ILE A 125 -2.51 5.03 15.61
CA ILE A 125 -2.20 5.67 14.32
C ILE A 125 -1.51 7.02 14.55
N GLU A 126 -2.05 7.85 15.46
CA GLU A 126 -1.52 9.18 15.77
C GLU A 126 -0.10 9.11 16.34
N VAL A 127 0.13 8.19 17.30
CA VAL A 127 1.44 8.02 17.94
C VAL A 127 2.45 7.49 16.93
N ILE A 128 2.14 6.41 16.22
CA ILE A 128 3.06 5.85 15.20
C ILE A 128 3.38 6.92 14.14
N GLY A 129 2.35 7.60 13.61
CA GLY A 129 2.52 8.65 12.61
C GLY A 129 3.42 9.79 13.08
N ARG A 130 3.25 10.25 14.32
CA ARG A 130 4.10 11.28 14.94
C ARG A 130 5.55 10.81 15.08
N GLU A 131 5.76 9.61 15.62
CA GLU A 131 7.09 9.10 15.91
C GLU A 131 7.90 8.80 14.63
N ILE A 132 7.28 8.22 13.60
CA ILE A 132 7.99 7.99 12.31
C ILE A 132 8.31 9.32 11.62
N ARG A 133 7.41 10.32 11.67
CA ARG A 133 7.65 11.64 11.07
C ARG A 133 8.68 12.46 11.86
N SER A 134 8.91 12.17 13.13
CA SER A 134 10.01 12.75 13.90
C SER A 134 11.39 12.33 13.38
N VAL A 135 11.48 11.14 12.76
CA VAL A 135 12.70 10.62 12.13
C VAL A 135 12.84 11.13 10.70
N ASN A 136 11.78 11.03 9.91
CA ASN A 136 11.71 11.52 8.54
C ASN A 136 10.37 12.21 8.29
N PRO A 137 10.34 13.57 8.21
CA PRO A 137 9.11 14.31 8.01
C PRO A 137 8.36 13.98 6.71
N SER A 138 9.04 13.40 5.72
CA SER A 138 8.47 13.04 4.43
C SER A 138 7.93 11.61 4.38
N VAL A 139 8.02 10.84 5.47
CA VAL A 139 7.53 9.46 5.51
C VAL A 139 6.00 9.42 5.38
N HIS A 140 5.49 8.54 4.53
CA HIS A 140 4.06 8.31 4.41
C HIS A 140 3.59 7.17 5.32
N LEU A 141 2.49 7.40 6.02
CA LEU A 141 1.79 6.39 6.80
C LEU A 141 0.58 5.89 6.02
N LYS A 142 0.51 4.57 5.76
CA LYS A 142 -0.67 3.93 5.19
C LYS A 142 -1.33 3.05 6.24
N VAL A 143 -2.65 3.15 6.37
CA VAL A 143 -3.42 2.37 7.35
C VAL A 143 -4.23 1.30 6.64
N ILE A 144 -3.95 0.05 6.96
CA ILE A 144 -4.69 -1.12 6.49
C ILE A 144 -5.92 -1.28 7.36
N LEU A 145 -7.10 -1.16 6.76
CA LEU A 145 -8.37 -1.28 7.47
C LEU A 145 -8.77 -2.74 7.73
N GLU A 146 -8.25 -3.69 6.94
CA GLU A 146 -8.62 -5.11 6.92
C GLU A 146 -10.12 -5.29 6.68
N THR A 147 -10.59 -4.81 5.55
CA THR A 147 -12.02 -4.74 5.21
C THR A 147 -12.73 -6.08 5.26
N GLY A 148 -12.00 -7.20 5.07
CA GLY A 148 -12.55 -8.55 5.22
C GLY A 148 -12.92 -8.90 6.66
N ALA A 149 -12.30 -8.26 7.66
CA ALA A 149 -12.68 -8.41 9.08
C ALA A 149 -13.86 -7.49 9.44
N LEU A 150 -13.91 -6.30 8.86
CA LEU A 150 -14.97 -5.31 9.15
C LEU A 150 -16.32 -5.73 8.57
N LYS A 151 -16.35 -6.32 7.38
CA LYS A 151 -17.52 -6.88 6.66
C LYS A 151 -18.64 -5.88 6.35
N GLU A 152 -19.09 -5.13 7.35
CA GLU A 152 -20.21 -4.21 7.23
C GLU A 152 -19.77 -2.85 6.68
N ARG A 153 -20.59 -2.27 5.82
CA ARG A 153 -20.37 -0.97 5.21
C ARG A 153 -20.06 0.10 6.25
N ALA A 154 -20.89 0.19 7.31
CA ALA A 154 -20.73 1.20 8.35
C ALA A 154 -19.36 1.11 9.05
N LEU A 155 -18.89 -0.11 9.36
CA LEU A 155 -17.57 -0.31 9.97
C LEU A 155 -16.42 0.07 9.04
N ILE A 156 -16.56 -0.16 7.73
CA ILE A 156 -15.55 0.27 6.73
C ILE A 156 -15.53 1.80 6.64
N GLU A 157 -16.70 2.45 6.65
CA GLU A 157 -16.82 3.91 6.65
C GLU A 157 -16.19 4.51 7.91
N ASP A 158 -16.55 4.01 9.09
CA ASP A 158 -16.03 4.47 10.38
C ASP A 158 -14.50 4.30 10.47
N ALA A 159 -13.98 3.14 10.07
CA ALA A 159 -12.54 2.87 10.04
C ALA A 159 -11.80 3.78 9.04
N SER A 160 -12.41 4.07 7.89
CA SER A 160 -11.84 4.98 6.88
C SER A 160 -11.69 6.40 7.44
N PHE A 161 -12.76 6.94 8.02
CA PHE A 161 -12.71 8.28 8.62
C PHE A 161 -11.76 8.34 9.80
N LEU A 162 -11.81 7.35 10.70
CA LEU A 162 -10.89 7.27 11.83
C LEU A 162 -9.42 7.32 11.37
N ALA A 163 -9.05 6.51 10.38
CA ALA A 163 -7.67 6.45 9.89
C ALA A 163 -7.22 7.78 9.25
N MET A 164 -8.08 8.38 8.42
CA MET A 164 -7.79 9.66 7.76
C MET A 164 -7.66 10.81 8.76
N GLU A 165 -8.56 10.88 9.74
CA GLU A 165 -8.54 11.90 10.81
C GLU A 165 -7.36 11.73 11.77
N ALA A 166 -6.92 10.49 12.01
CA ALA A 166 -5.73 10.18 12.80
C ALA A 166 -4.40 10.43 12.06
N GLY A 167 -4.46 10.92 10.81
CA GLY A 167 -3.28 11.38 10.08
C GLY A 167 -2.67 10.38 9.10
N ALA A 168 -3.43 9.38 8.66
CA ALA A 168 -3.03 8.53 7.55
C ALA A 168 -2.87 9.34 6.25
N ASP A 169 -1.85 9.02 5.46
CA ASP A 169 -1.65 9.54 4.10
C ASP A 169 -2.36 8.67 3.07
N PHE A 170 -2.52 7.38 3.37
CA PHE A 170 -3.29 6.41 2.59
C PHE A 170 -4.16 5.55 3.49
N ILE A 171 -5.31 5.13 2.96
CA ILE A 171 -6.04 3.99 3.51
C ILE A 171 -5.92 2.80 2.54
N LYS A 172 -5.66 1.62 3.11
CA LYS A 172 -5.42 0.37 2.37
C LYS A 172 -6.46 -0.66 2.75
N THR A 173 -6.94 -1.44 1.78
CA THR A 173 -8.03 -2.39 2.03
C THR A 173 -7.62 -3.51 2.99
N SER A 174 -6.50 -4.18 2.74
CA SER A 174 -6.24 -5.48 3.36
C SER A 174 -4.75 -5.79 3.52
N THR A 175 -4.44 -6.68 4.45
CA THR A 175 -3.10 -7.27 4.61
C THR A 175 -2.73 -8.25 3.50
N GLY A 176 -3.73 -8.87 2.87
CA GLY A 176 -3.55 -10.02 1.99
C GLY A 176 -3.32 -11.35 2.74
N LYS A 177 -3.35 -11.33 4.07
CA LYS A 177 -3.19 -12.54 4.94
C LYS A 177 -4.52 -13.07 5.46
N MET A 178 -5.62 -12.33 5.24
CA MET A 178 -7.00 -12.70 5.57
C MET A 178 -7.88 -12.66 4.30
N GLN A 179 -8.93 -13.47 4.28
CA GLN A 179 -9.94 -13.48 3.22
C GLN A 179 -11.32 -13.10 3.77
N PRO A 180 -12.15 -12.40 3.00
CA PRO A 180 -11.82 -11.79 1.72
C PRO A 180 -10.80 -10.67 1.89
N ALA A 181 -9.92 -10.48 0.87
CA ALA A 181 -8.97 -9.37 0.85
C ALA A 181 -9.61 -8.13 0.17
N ALA A 182 -8.96 -7.54 -0.84
CA ALA A 182 -9.57 -6.43 -1.57
C ALA A 182 -10.84 -6.86 -2.33
N THR A 183 -11.91 -6.07 -2.21
CA THR A 183 -13.13 -6.24 -3.00
C THR A 183 -13.52 -4.92 -3.68
N PRO A 184 -14.14 -4.96 -4.88
CA PRO A 184 -14.64 -3.74 -5.52
C PRO A 184 -15.66 -2.98 -4.67
N GLU A 185 -16.45 -3.69 -3.87
CA GLU A 185 -17.42 -3.07 -2.97
C GLU A 185 -16.72 -2.25 -1.87
N ALA A 186 -15.77 -2.86 -1.15
CA ALA A 186 -14.98 -2.15 -0.13
C ALA A 186 -14.22 -0.96 -0.74
N ALA A 187 -13.67 -1.12 -1.95
CA ALA A 187 -12.98 -0.03 -2.66
C ALA A 187 -13.92 1.16 -2.92
N ARG A 188 -15.16 0.92 -3.40
CA ARG A 188 -16.13 1.99 -3.62
C ARG A 188 -16.51 2.71 -2.32
N ILE A 189 -16.67 1.98 -1.22
CA ILE A 189 -16.95 2.56 0.09
C ILE A 189 -15.78 3.46 0.51
N MET A 190 -14.56 2.94 0.50
CA MET A 190 -13.37 3.66 0.92
C MET A 190 -13.10 4.90 0.04
N CYS A 191 -13.22 4.77 -1.28
CA CYS A 191 -13.09 5.92 -2.20
C CYS A 191 -14.19 6.97 -1.95
N GLY A 192 -15.42 6.54 -1.63
CA GLY A 192 -16.50 7.43 -1.22
C GLY A 192 -16.14 8.24 0.04
N CYS A 193 -15.55 7.59 1.05
CA CYS A 193 -15.06 8.24 2.27
C CYS A 193 -13.92 9.23 1.97
N ILE A 194 -12.95 8.85 1.12
CA ILE A 194 -11.86 9.73 0.70
C ILE A 194 -12.41 10.99 0.03
N ARG A 195 -13.36 10.84 -0.91
CA ARG A 195 -14.01 11.98 -1.59
C ARG A 195 -14.70 12.91 -0.59
N GLU A 196 -15.43 12.35 0.36
CA GLU A 196 -16.12 13.13 1.38
C GLU A 196 -15.14 13.85 2.30
N TYR A 197 -14.09 13.17 2.74
CA TYR A 197 -13.02 13.75 3.55
C TYR A 197 -12.33 14.92 2.84
N PHE A 198 -11.98 14.72 1.55
CA PHE A 198 -11.41 15.79 0.72
C PHE A 198 -12.34 17.00 0.59
N ARG A 199 -13.63 16.77 0.37
CA ARG A 199 -14.62 17.88 0.30
C ARG A 199 -14.72 18.68 1.61
N LYS A 200 -14.53 18.02 2.75
CA LYS A 200 -14.59 18.67 4.07
C LYS A 200 -13.30 19.39 4.46
N THR A 201 -12.15 18.84 4.09
CA THR A 201 -10.84 19.25 4.63
C THR A 201 -9.90 19.86 3.60
N GLY A 202 -10.11 19.60 2.31
CA GLY A 202 -9.18 19.92 1.23
C GLY A 202 -7.95 18.99 1.18
N LYS A 203 -7.81 18.04 2.11
CA LYS A 203 -6.66 17.13 2.17
C LYS A 203 -6.89 15.91 1.26
N MET A 204 -5.98 15.68 0.32
CA MET A 204 -5.97 14.47 -0.50
C MET A 204 -5.39 13.30 0.30
N ILE A 205 -6.14 12.21 0.35
CA ILE A 205 -5.74 10.93 0.95
C ILE A 205 -5.63 9.90 -0.16
N GLY A 206 -4.59 9.08 -0.12
CA GLY A 206 -4.37 8.02 -1.10
C GLY A 206 -5.22 6.78 -0.82
N PHE A 207 -5.44 6.00 -1.87
CA PHE A 207 -6.11 4.70 -1.82
C PHE A 207 -5.19 3.58 -2.29
N LYS A 208 -5.19 2.43 -1.56
CA LYS A 208 -4.39 1.26 -1.91
C LYS A 208 -5.21 -0.03 -1.76
N PRO A 209 -5.79 -0.57 -2.83
CA PRO A 209 -6.30 -1.93 -2.81
C PRO A 209 -5.14 -2.92 -2.73
N ALA A 210 -5.29 -3.98 -1.94
CA ALA A 210 -4.26 -5.00 -1.75
C ALA A 210 -4.85 -6.36 -1.40
N GLY A 211 -4.18 -7.42 -1.88
CA GLY A 211 -4.58 -8.80 -1.66
C GLY A 211 -5.60 -9.31 -2.67
N GLY A 212 -5.25 -10.40 -3.35
CA GLY A 212 -6.11 -11.03 -4.35
C GLY A 212 -6.09 -10.38 -5.74
N ILE A 213 -5.48 -9.21 -5.90
CA ILE A 213 -5.40 -8.49 -7.17
C ILE A 213 -4.25 -9.08 -7.99
N ALA A 214 -4.56 -9.75 -9.08
CA ALA A 214 -3.56 -10.48 -9.86
C ALA A 214 -3.65 -10.27 -11.37
N THR A 215 -4.83 -10.02 -11.91
CA THR A 215 -5.05 -9.96 -13.36
C THR A 215 -5.07 -8.52 -13.89
N PRO A 216 -4.84 -8.32 -15.20
CA PRO A 216 -5.04 -7.01 -15.84
C PRO A 216 -6.48 -6.48 -15.70
N GLU A 217 -7.47 -7.37 -15.67
CA GLU A 217 -8.89 -7.03 -15.50
C GLU A 217 -9.16 -6.52 -14.06
N ASP A 218 -8.51 -7.14 -13.06
CA ASP A 218 -8.56 -6.62 -11.68
C ASP A 218 -8.01 -5.19 -11.64
N ALA A 219 -6.88 -4.93 -12.32
CA ALA A 219 -6.26 -3.62 -12.37
C ALA A 219 -7.21 -2.56 -12.95
N VAL A 220 -7.88 -2.88 -14.07
CA VAL A 220 -8.87 -1.98 -14.69
C VAL A 220 -10.04 -1.73 -13.75
N THR A 221 -10.56 -2.77 -13.08
CA THR A 221 -11.68 -2.64 -12.15
C THR A 221 -11.40 -1.59 -11.06
N TYR A 222 -10.23 -1.65 -10.41
CA TYR A 222 -9.89 -0.65 -9.38
C TYR A 222 -9.51 0.71 -9.97
N TRP A 223 -8.94 0.76 -11.16
CA TRP A 223 -8.71 2.00 -11.88
C TRP A 223 -10.02 2.76 -12.14
N GLU A 224 -11.04 2.06 -12.67
CA GLU A 224 -12.36 2.62 -12.94
C GLU A 224 -13.02 3.13 -11.65
N ILE A 225 -12.96 2.35 -10.56
CA ILE A 225 -13.52 2.78 -9.27
C ILE A 225 -12.88 4.10 -8.80
N VAL A 226 -11.56 4.23 -8.89
CA VAL A 226 -10.85 5.46 -8.49
C VAL A 226 -11.19 6.61 -9.44
N SER A 227 -11.15 6.38 -10.75
CA SER A 227 -11.48 7.39 -11.77
C SER A 227 -12.89 7.93 -11.60
N GLU A 228 -13.89 7.05 -11.47
CA GLU A 228 -15.30 7.43 -11.34
C GLU A 228 -15.62 8.10 -9.99
N THR A 229 -14.96 7.67 -8.91
CA THR A 229 -15.30 8.14 -7.57
C THR A 229 -14.48 9.36 -7.16
N LEU A 230 -13.18 9.37 -7.45
CA LEU A 230 -12.22 10.38 -7.00
C LEU A 230 -11.78 11.33 -8.12
N GLY A 231 -11.83 10.87 -9.37
CA GLY A 231 -11.41 11.62 -10.55
C GLY A 231 -9.93 11.47 -10.89
N GLU A 232 -9.55 12.03 -12.03
CA GLU A 232 -8.21 11.88 -12.64
C GLU A 232 -7.06 12.34 -11.74
N ALA A 233 -7.30 13.32 -10.86
CA ALA A 233 -6.27 13.81 -9.94
C ALA A 233 -5.73 12.74 -8.97
N TRP A 234 -6.49 11.66 -8.74
CA TRP A 234 -6.04 10.52 -7.96
C TRP A 234 -5.35 9.43 -8.77
N LEU A 235 -5.42 9.45 -10.10
CA LEU A 235 -4.76 8.46 -10.97
C LEU A 235 -3.26 8.73 -11.10
N ASP A 236 -2.59 8.85 -9.97
CA ASP A 236 -1.18 9.14 -9.83
C ASP A 236 -0.59 8.33 -8.66
N LYS A 237 0.66 7.86 -8.78
CA LYS A 237 1.32 7.05 -7.75
C LYS A 237 1.40 7.71 -6.37
N ARG A 238 1.23 9.02 -6.27
CA ARG A 238 1.17 9.77 -5.01
C ARG A 238 -0.14 9.54 -4.25
N TYR A 239 -1.20 9.09 -4.93
CA TYR A 239 -2.53 8.94 -4.35
C TYR A 239 -3.20 7.62 -4.66
N PHE A 240 -2.63 6.84 -5.59
CA PHE A 240 -3.18 5.54 -5.95
C PHE A 240 -2.07 4.49 -6.08
N ARG A 241 -2.19 3.41 -5.33
CA ARG A 241 -1.23 2.30 -5.33
C ARG A 241 -1.96 0.96 -5.43
N TYR A 242 -1.29 -0.04 -5.96
CA TYR A 242 -1.72 -1.43 -5.95
C TYR A 242 -0.76 -2.26 -5.12
N GLY A 243 -1.24 -2.88 -4.03
CA GLY A 243 -0.45 -3.83 -3.26
C GLY A 243 -0.46 -5.19 -3.95
N ALA A 244 0.53 -5.47 -4.77
CA ALA A 244 0.54 -6.67 -5.61
C ALA A 244 1.96 -7.22 -5.85
N SER A 245 2.03 -8.50 -6.24
CA SER A 245 3.27 -9.16 -6.70
C SER A 245 3.10 -9.72 -8.11
N ARG A 246 2.19 -10.69 -8.27
CA ARG A 246 1.97 -11.37 -9.57
C ARG A 246 1.42 -10.46 -10.66
N MET A 247 0.66 -9.44 -10.28
CA MET A 247 0.04 -8.52 -11.23
C MET A 247 1.08 -7.83 -12.12
N ALA A 248 2.28 -7.49 -11.61
CA ALA A 248 3.33 -6.86 -12.41
C ALA A 248 3.72 -7.72 -13.63
N ASN A 249 3.96 -9.02 -13.43
CA ASN A 249 4.26 -9.94 -14.54
C ASN A 249 3.07 -10.15 -15.48
N ASN A 250 1.85 -10.16 -14.95
CA ASN A 250 0.65 -10.33 -15.76
C ASN A 250 0.35 -9.12 -16.64
N LEU A 251 0.56 -7.90 -16.09
CA LEU A 251 0.46 -6.66 -16.88
C LEU A 251 1.54 -6.60 -17.97
N LEU A 252 2.79 -6.94 -17.65
CA LEU A 252 3.86 -7.02 -18.64
C LEU A 252 3.52 -8.04 -19.73
N SER A 253 2.98 -9.20 -19.37
CA SER A 253 2.56 -10.22 -20.34
C SER A 253 1.46 -9.72 -21.28
N ALA A 254 0.47 -8.99 -20.75
CA ALA A 254 -0.60 -8.40 -21.54
C ALA A 254 -0.12 -7.28 -22.47
N LEU A 255 0.85 -6.48 -22.03
CA LEU A 255 1.46 -5.41 -22.83
C LEU A 255 2.32 -5.98 -23.96
N GLU A 256 3.13 -7.00 -23.67
CA GLU A 256 4.04 -7.64 -24.62
C GLU A 256 3.37 -8.66 -25.55
N GLY A 257 2.15 -9.12 -25.21
CA GLY A 257 1.46 -10.18 -25.96
C GLY A 257 2.12 -11.55 -25.86
N ARG A 258 2.93 -11.77 -24.83
CA ARG A 258 3.63 -13.05 -24.55
C ARG A 258 3.81 -13.22 -23.03
N GLU A 259 4.03 -14.44 -22.57
CA GLU A 259 4.33 -14.67 -21.15
C GLU A 259 5.62 -13.97 -20.73
N VAL A 260 5.54 -13.17 -19.65
CA VAL A 260 6.67 -12.49 -19.02
C VAL A 260 6.76 -12.91 -17.56
N LYS A 261 7.95 -13.35 -17.14
CA LYS A 261 8.30 -13.70 -15.75
C LYS A 261 9.54 -12.92 -15.35
N TYR A 262 9.38 -11.62 -15.17
CA TYR A 262 10.50 -10.73 -14.86
C TYR A 262 10.74 -10.61 -13.35
N TYR A 263 9.67 -10.36 -12.57
CA TYR A 263 9.74 -10.21 -11.12
C TYR A 263 9.57 -11.55 -10.36
#